data_48061dccd468d956d437fee7e62b5738
#
_entry.id   48061dccd468d956d437fee7e62b5738
#
_cell.length_a   1.000
_cell.length_b   1.000
_cell.length_c   1.000
_cell.angle_alpha   90.00
_cell.angle_beta   90.00
_cell.angle_gamma   90.00
#
_symmetry.space_group_name_H-M   'P 1'
#
loop_
_entity.id
_entity.type
_entity.pdbx_description
1 polymer ?
#
loop_
_entity_poly.entity_id
_entity_poly.type
_entity_poly.pdbx_seq_one_letter_code
_entity_poly.pdbx_strand_id
1 'polypeptide(L)'
;MAIVYRDEYGIPHIDAINYCDAVKSIAYCHCEDDFYTIQLLLLATKQKSGHFDDWDGPYLDLICSFFDIPNQYDIIKMLSNEYLALIKSYIIGVNLYAEKHQNEILDKTIFPIKEKDVIIAQHLMEIIGIQLDKPYSFLKDSSEISLPTKQGSNAIAIGPKRSATKHALLAISPHQTIEGPFSFYEVHVVLKEEKCEIHGFILPCTFVIFMGTNFNIAWGSTASYPEMYNIYRVDVIKKIGSGAFFLLGDEKIALYEVNYRNYTKLYGKIPYPIFKSFYRSKLGNVISINGIYYLIDIPMLGKQFGFQQAYELSLCDNIDKVKKLLRRTQYSYLDFVCIDKYDDILFAHCSKERVKDDPKDHYINVLPQNKIIEIEKNLFYNNQNMVFLLNPECQYIVSVNQSPFMVTDTDTYDCKYKGLIYRRDH
;
A
#
# COMPACT_ATOMS: atom_id res chain seq x y z
N MET A 1 4.05 -9.17 -30.00
CA MET A 1 2.67 -9.35 -29.46
C MET A 1 2.70 -10.58 -28.58
N ALA A 2 2.24 -10.46 -27.33
CA ALA A 2 2.20 -11.58 -26.42
C ALA A 2 1.19 -12.66 -26.88
N ILE A 3 1.46 -13.90 -26.53
CA ILE A 3 0.51 -15.00 -26.66
C ILE A 3 -0.05 -15.24 -25.26
N VAL A 4 -1.37 -15.29 -25.15
CA VAL A 4 -2.07 -15.53 -23.89
C VAL A 4 -2.88 -16.82 -24.03
N TYR A 5 -2.77 -17.71 -23.06
CA TYR A 5 -3.65 -18.85 -22.88
C TYR A 5 -4.07 -18.95 -21.41
N ARG A 6 -5.20 -19.58 -21.14
CA ARG A 6 -5.69 -19.82 -19.78
C ARG A 6 -5.67 -21.30 -19.48
N ASP A 7 -5.27 -21.66 -18.27
CA ASP A 7 -5.34 -23.04 -17.80
C ASP A 7 -6.77 -23.44 -17.36
N GLU A 8 -6.91 -24.62 -16.81
CA GLU A 8 -8.19 -25.16 -16.32
C GLU A 8 -8.79 -24.37 -15.14
N TYR A 9 -7.98 -23.53 -14.45
CA TYR A 9 -8.40 -22.65 -13.37
C TYR A 9 -8.69 -21.22 -13.86
N GLY A 10 -8.48 -20.95 -15.14
CA GLY A 10 -8.64 -19.62 -15.74
C GLY A 10 -7.44 -18.69 -15.55
N ILE A 11 -6.34 -19.18 -14.97
CA ILE A 11 -5.13 -18.37 -14.75
C ILE A 11 -4.50 -18.02 -16.10
N PRO A 12 -4.22 -16.75 -16.39
CA PRO A 12 -3.57 -16.36 -17.63
C PRO A 12 -2.06 -16.66 -17.60
N HIS A 13 -1.62 -17.39 -18.61
CA HIS A 13 -0.22 -17.62 -18.95
C HIS A 13 0.14 -16.74 -20.13
N ILE A 14 1.14 -15.88 -19.97
CA ILE A 14 1.48 -14.81 -20.92
C ILE A 14 2.89 -15.00 -21.43
N ASP A 15 3.01 -15.40 -22.69
CA ASP A 15 4.27 -15.52 -23.42
C ASP A 15 4.56 -14.22 -24.13
N ALA A 16 5.43 -13.37 -23.56
CA ALA A 16 5.71 -12.03 -24.03
C ALA A 16 7.15 -11.86 -24.57
N ILE A 17 7.35 -10.88 -25.44
CA ILE A 17 8.68 -10.51 -25.91
C ILE A 17 9.46 -9.89 -24.78
N ASN A 18 8.87 -8.92 -24.07
CA ASN A 18 9.44 -8.17 -22.96
C ASN A 18 8.36 -7.78 -21.95
N TYR A 19 8.78 -7.15 -20.86
CA TYR A 19 7.87 -6.80 -19.76
C TYR A 19 6.76 -5.82 -20.20
N CYS A 20 7.02 -4.87 -21.11
CA CYS A 20 5.99 -3.98 -21.63
C CYS A 20 4.88 -4.72 -22.38
N ASP A 21 5.26 -5.73 -23.18
CA ASP A 21 4.30 -6.56 -23.92
C ASP A 21 3.48 -7.44 -22.96
N ALA A 22 4.11 -7.94 -21.89
CA ALA A 22 3.43 -8.68 -20.84
C ALA A 22 2.42 -7.81 -20.09
N VAL A 23 2.81 -6.62 -19.63
CA VAL A 23 1.96 -5.71 -18.85
C VAL A 23 0.70 -5.30 -19.60
N LYS A 24 0.80 -5.06 -20.91
CA LYS A 24 -0.36 -4.81 -21.74
C LYS A 24 -1.36 -5.97 -21.71
N SER A 25 -0.86 -7.20 -21.77
CA SER A 25 -1.68 -8.41 -21.75
C SER A 25 -2.26 -8.68 -20.36
N ILE A 26 -1.46 -8.50 -19.30
CA ILE A 26 -1.91 -8.56 -17.89
C ILE A 26 -3.10 -7.62 -17.68
N ALA A 27 -2.97 -6.36 -18.11
CA ALA A 27 -4.02 -5.36 -17.96
C ALA A 27 -5.32 -5.77 -18.66
N TYR A 28 -5.21 -6.31 -19.87
CA TYR A 28 -6.38 -6.78 -20.63
C TYR A 28 -7.03 -7.98 -19.95
N CYS A 29 -6.27 -9.01 -19.57
CA CYS A 29 -6.79 -10.20 -18.90
C CYS A 29 -7.42 -9.88 -17.54
N HIS A 30 -6.81 -8.95 -16.78
CA HIS A 30 -7.40 -8.53 -15.50
C HIS A 30 -8.72 -7.79 -15.71
N CYS A 31 -8.85 -6.99 -16.77
CA CYS A 31 -10.13 -6.39 -17.13
C CYS A 31 -11.17 -7.43 -17.59
N GLU A 32 -10.78 -8.53 -18.25
CA GLU A 32 -11.72 -9.61 -18.59
C GLU A 32 -12.35 -10.23 -17.34
N ASP A 33 -11.61 -10.31 -16.24
CA ASP A 33 -12.04 -11.00 -15.03
C ASP A 33 -12.62 -10.06 -13.97
N ASP A 34 -12.10 -8.82 -13.83
CA ASP A 34 -12.56 -7.86 -12.80
C ASP A 34 -12.43 -6.39 -13.24
N PHE A 35 -13.10 -6.03 -14.33
CA PHE A 35 -13.12 -4.64 -14.80
C PHE A 35 -13.83 -3.70 -13.84
N TYR A 36 -14.79 -4.23 -13.06
CA TYR A 36 -15.55 -3.44 -12.10
C TYR A 36 -14.65 -2.83 -11.01
N THR A 37 -13.85 -3.64 -10.32
CA THR A 37 -12.95 -3.16 -9.27
C THR A 37 -11.90 -2.19 -9.79
N ILE A 38 -11.33 -2.46 -10.99
CA ILE A 38 -10.39 -1.55 -11.65
C ILE A 38 -11.04 -0.18 -11.87
N GLN A 39 -12.28 -0.14 -12.37
CA GLN A 39 -13.00 1.11 -12.58
C GLN A 39 -13.31 1.84 -11.26
N LEU A 40 -13.70 1.13 -10.19
CA LEU A 40 -13.97 1.76 -8.88
C LEU A 40 -12.73 2.47 -8.33
N LEU A 41 -11.54 1.87 -8.44
CA LEU A 41 -10.30 2.52 -8.02
C LEU A 41 -9.97 3.75 -8.87
N LEU A 42 -10.16 3.68 -10.18
CA LEU A 42 -9.99 4.81 -11.08
C LEU A 42 -11.01 5.92 -10.80
N LEU A 43 -12.25 5.58 -10.49
CA LEU A 43 -13.31 6.52 -10.10
C LEU A 43 -13.01 7.19 -8.75
N ALA A 44 -12.45 6.44 -7.78
CA ALA A 44 -12.06 6.97 -6.48
C ALA A 44 -11.02 8.10 -6.60
N THR A 45 -10.07 7.98 -7.55
CA THR A 45 -9.10 9.06 -7.83
C THR A 45 -9.75 10.36 -8.33
N LYS A 46 -10.98 10.27 -8.81
CA LYS A 46 -11.82 11.39 -9.26
C LYS A 46 -12.96 11.71 -8.30
N GLN A 47 -12.99 11.06 -7.13
CA GLN A 47 -14.02 11.17 -6.11
C GLN A 47 -15.44 10.85 -6.64
N LYS A 48 -15.54 9.79 -7.43
CA LYS A 48 -16.77 9.33 -8.07
C LYS A 48 -17.13 7.88 -7.75
N SER A 49 -16.31 7.17 -6.97
CA SER A 49 -16.53 5.76 -6.65
C SER A 49 -17.86 5.54 -5.93
N GLY A 50 -18.21 6.41 -5.00
CA GLY A 50 -19.49 6.38 -4.28
C GLY A 50 -20.74 6.58 -5.14
N HIS A 51 -20.60 6.97 -6.42
CA HIS A 51 -21.72 7.04 -7.34
C HIS A 51 -22.13 5.66 -7.88
N PHE A 52 -21.27 4.65 -7.72
CA PHE A 52 -21.44 3.31 -8.29
C PHE A 52 -21.40 2.21 -7.24
N ASP A 53 -20.76 2.47 -6.11
CA ASP A 53 -20.67 1.58 -4.96
C ASP A 53 -21.11 2.34 -3.70
N ASP A 54 -22.17 1.90 -3.03
CA ASP A 54 -22.76 2.55 -1.86
C ASP A 54 -22.13 2.10 -0.54
N TRP A 55 -21.22 1.12 -0.55
CA TRP A 55 -20.51 0.62 0.63
C TRP A 55 -19.13 1.23 0.79
N ASP A 56 -18.20 0.85 -0.06
CA ASP A 56 -16.78 1.25 0.06
C ASP A 56 -16.46 2.50 -0.76
N GLY A 57 -17.18 2.73 -1.86
CA GLY A 57 -16.95 3.85 -2.77
C GLY A 57 -16.96 5.22 -2.11
N PRO A 58 -17.96 5.56 -1.24
CA PRO A 58 -17.97 6.85 -0.54
C PRO A 58 -16.75 7.09 0.35
N TYR A 59 -16.19 6.02 0.90
CA TYR A 59 -15.01 6.10 1.77
C TYR A 59 -13.73 6.27 0.97
N LEU A 60 -13.59 5.56 -0.14
CA LEU A 60 -12.47 5.75 -1.05
C LEU A 60 -12.45 7.19 -1.55
N ASP A 61 -13.58 7.74 -1.93
CA ASP A 61 -13.71 9.14 -2.36
C ASP A 61 -13.33 10.13 -1.24
N LEU A 62 -13.80 9.87 -0.01
CA LEU A 62 -13.50 10.73 1.14
C LEU A 62 -12.02 10.65 1.54
N ILE A 63 -11.41 9.46 1.54
CA ILE A 63 -9.97 9.26 1.77
C ILE A 63 -9.18 10.04 0.71
N CYS A 64 -9.53 9.91 -0.56
CA CYS A 64 -8.90 10.65 -1.65
C CYS A 64 -8.98 12.15 -1.44
N SER A 65 -10.14 12.67 -0.99
CA SER A 65 -10.32 14.09 -0.72
C SER A 65 -9.54 14.53 0.54
N PHE A 66 -9.64 13.78 1.63
CA PHE A 66 -9.01 14.12 2.89
C PHE A 66 -7.48 14.18 2.76
N PHE A 67 -6.86 13.17 2.20
CA PHE A 67 -5.41 13.12 2.01
C PHE A 67 -4.92 13.80 0.74
N ASP A 68 -5.81 14.42 -0.03
CA ASP A 68 -5.48 15.14 -1.27
C ASP A 68 -4.76 14.26 -2.32
N ILE A 69 -5.13 12.98 -2.37
CA ILE A 69 -4.47 11.97 -3.21
C ILE A 69 -4.40 12.40 -4.69
N PRO A 70 -5.47 12.95 -5.32
CA PRO A 70 -5.42 13.39 -6.72
C PRO A 70 -4.36 14.44 -7.03
N ASN A 71 -3.90 15.20 -6.02
CA ASN A 71 -2.88 16.24 -6.15
C ASN A 71 -1.46 15.76 -5.79
N GLN A 72 -1.30 14.50 -5.37
CA GLN A 72 0.01 13.88 -5.08
C GLN A 72 0.77 13.44 -6.34
N TYR A 73 0.41 13.94 -7.52
CA TYR A 73 0.99 13.50 -8.81
C TYR A 73 2.49 13.78 -8.93
N ASP A 74 3.04 14.66 -8.11
CA ASP A 74 4.49 14.89 -8.02
C ASP A 74 5.30 13.63 -7.69
N ILE A 75 4.64 12.58 -7.19
CA ILE A 75 5.21 11.24 -6.98
C ILE A 75 5.79 10.65 -8.27
N ILE A 76 5.31 11.07 -9.45
CA ILE A 76 5.85 10.67 -10.75
C ILE A 76 7.36 10.96 -10.86
N LYS A 77 7.86 11.98 -10.18
CA LYS A 77 9.29 12.37 -10.18
C LYS A 77 10.17 11.33 -9.50
N MET A 78 9.59 10.40 -8.74
CA MET A 78 10.28 9.31 -8.06
C MET A 78 10.37 8.05 -8.93
N LEU A 79 9.60 7.98 -10.02
CA LEU A 79 9.48 6.81 -10.87
C LEU A 79 10.58 6.77 -11.93
N SER A 80 11.12 5.58 -12.17
CA SER A 80 12.08 5.34 -13.25
C SER A 80 11.40 5.40 -14.62
N ASN A 81 12.17 5.67 -15.67
CA ASN A 81 11.67 5.66 -17.04
C ASN A 81 11.14 4.28 -17.44
N GLU A 82 11.77 3.21 -16.94
CA GLU A 82 11.35 1.82 -17.15
C GLU A 82 9.97 1.59 -16.56
N TYR A 83 9.75 1.99 -15.30
CA TYR A 83 8.45 1.83 -14.66
C TYR A 83 7.36 2.67 -15.34
N LEU A 84 7.68 3.89 -15.78
CA LEU A 84 6.76 4.73 -16.57
C LEU A 84 6.40 4.10 -17.91
N ALA A 85 7.32 3.37 -18.56
CA ALA A 85 7.02 2.63 -19.78
C ALA A 85 6.02 1.48 -19.53
N LEU A 86 6.14 0.79 -18.39
CA LEU A 86 5.19 -0.25 -17.96
C LEU A 86 3.80 0.34 -17.70
N ILE A 87 3.71 1.50 -17.02
CA ILE A 87 2.44 2.22 -16.82
C ILE A 87 1.77 2.53 -18.17
N LYS A 88 2.52 2.99 -19.15
CA LYS A 88 1.98 3.25 -20.50
C LYS A 88 1.46 1.97 -21.16
N SER A 89 2.15 0.87 -20.98
CA SER A 89 1.70 -0.44 -21.50
C SER A 89 0.41 -0.92 -20.81
N TYR A 90 0.30 -0.73 -19.49
CA TYR A 90 -0.91 -1.02 -18.72
C TYR A 90 -2.11 -0.21 -19.23
N ILE A 91 -1.92 1.09 -19.46
CA ILE A 91 -2.95 2.00 -20.01
C ILE A 91 -3.45 1.51 -21.38
N ILE A 92 -2.54 1.04 -22.24
CA ILE A 92 -2.94 0.50 -23.56
C ILE A 92 -3.83 -0.72 -23.38
N GLY A 93 -3.51 -1.64 -22.45
CA GLY A 93 -4.31 -2.84 -22.20
C GLY A 93 -5.71 -2.52 -21.68
N VAL A 94 -5.81 -1.65 -20.66
CA VAL A 94 -7.10 -1.24 -20.07
C VAL A 94 -7.96 -0.48 -21.10
N ASN A 95 -7.39 0.47 -21.82
CA ASN A 95 -8.15 1.24 -22.81
C ASN A 95 -8.62 0.37 -23.98
N LEU A 96 -7.81 -0.61 -24.41
CA LEU A 96 -8.19 -1.56 -25.44
C LEU A 96 -9.39 -2.43 -24.99
N TYR A 97 -9.41 -2.86 -23.72
CA TYR A 97 -10.55 -3.59 -23.16
C TYR A 97 -11.79 -2.70 -23.14
N ALA A 98 -11.68 -1.51 -22.57
CA ALA A 98 -12.79 -0.55 -22.47
C ALA A 98 -13.37 -0.17 -23.86
N GLU A 99 -12.53 -0.04 -24.88
CA GLU A 99 -12.96 0.22 -26.27
C GLU A 99 -13.86 -0.90 -26.81
N LYS A 100 -13.52 -2.16 -26.52
CA LYS A 100 -14.27 -3.33 -26.99
C LYS A 100 -15.51 -3.65 -26.15
N HIS A 101 -15.53 -3.23 -24.89
CA HIS A 101 -16.54 -3.58 -23.88
C HIS A 101 -17.27 -2.34 -23.34
N GLN A 102 -17.78 -1.49 -24.23
CA GLN A 102 -18.42 -0.21 -23.93
C GLN A 102 -19.65 -0.31 -23.00
N ASN A 103 -20.31 -1.46 -22.97
CA ASN A 103 -21.47 -1.77 -22.12
C ASN A 103 -21.08 -2.08 -20.65
N GLU A 104 -19.81 -2.37 -20.38
CA GLU A 104 -19.29 -2.64 -19.03
C GLU A 104 -18.73 -1.38 -18.36
N ILE A 105 -18.67 -0.25 -19.08
CA ILE A 105 -18.13 1.01 -18.55
C ILE A 105 -19.15 1.64 -17.59
N LEU A 106 -18.72 1.86 -16.34
CA LEU A 106 -19.52 2.53 -15.32
C LEU A 106 -19.69 4.03 -15.58
N ASP A 107 -18.58 4.72 -15.89
CA ASP A 107 -18.59 6.15 -16.25
C ASP A 107 -17.67 6.39 -17.45
N LYS A 108 -18.27 6.73 -18.59
CA LYS A 108 -17.52 7.01 -19.82
C LYS A 108 -16.55 8.18 -19.70
N THR A 109 -16.72 9.05 -18.70
CA THR A 109 -15.86 10.24 -18.53
C THR A 109 -14.46 9.91 -18.01
N ILE A 110 -14.22 8.69 -17.49
CA ILE A 110 -12.89 8.27 -17.06
C ILE A 110 -12.03 7.69 -18.19
N PHE A 111 -12.63 7.30 -19.31
CA PHE A 111 -11.93 6.72 -20.46
C PHE A 111 -11.73 7.73 -21.59
N PRO A 112 -10.62 7.65 -22.35
CA PRO A 112 -9.48 6.76 -22.10
C PRO A 112 -8.70 7.17 -20.84
N ILE A 113 -8.27 6.19 -20.05
CA ILE A 113 -7.42 6.44 -18.88
C ILE A 113 -6.03 6.94 -19.30
N LYS A 114 -5.40 7.70 -18.41
CA LYS A 114 -4.10 8.34 -18.63
C LYS A 114 -3.09 7.95 -17.54
N GLU A 115 -1.83 8.29 -17.77
CA GLU A 115 -0.73 8.03 -16.85
C GLU A 115 -1.02 8.49 -15.40
N LYS A 116 -1.56 9.72 -15.26
CA LYS A 116 -1.96 10.25 -13.96
C LYS A 116 -2.99 9.35 -13.26
N ASP A 117 -3.96 8.80 -13.98
CA ASP A 117 -5.04 8.01 -13.39
C ASP A 117 -4.49 6.72 -12.75
N VAL A 118 -3.55 6.04 -13.44
CA VAL A 118 -2.92 4.80 -12.94
C VAL A 118 -1.99 5.10 -11.76
N ILE A 119 -1.12 6.12 -11.87
CA ILE A 119 -0.19 6.48 -10.78
C ILE A 119 -0.95 6.84 -9.51
N ILE A 120 -2.00 7.64 -9.63
CA ILE A 120 -2.81 8.04 -8.48
C ILE A 120 -3.61 6.86 -7.91
N ALA A 121 -4.12 5.95 -8.76
CA ALA A 121 -4.79 4.74 -8.28
C ALA A 121 -3.83 3.82 -7.51
N GLN A 122 -2.62 3.60 -8.01
CA GLN A 122 -1.57 2.86 -7.30
C GLN A 122 -1.20 3.54 -5.97
N HIS A 123 -1.02 4.86 -5.97
CA HIS A 123 -0.75 5.60 -4.73
C HIS A 123 -1.91 5.51 -3.73
N LEU A 124 -3.16 5.55 -4.18
CA LEU A 124 -4.33 5.31 -3.34
C LEU A 124 -4.26 3.91 -2.71
N MET A 125 -3.94 2.89 -3.49
CA MET A 125 -3.78 1.51 -2.98
C MET A 125 -2.74 1.41 -1.87
N GLU A 126 -1.63 2.13 -1.96
CA GLU A 126 -0.62 2.19 -0.90
C GLU A 126 -1.17 2.86 0.37
N ILE A 127 -1.94 3.93 0.23
CA ILE A 127 -2.51 4.66 1.37
C ILE A 127 -3.59 3.84 2.09
N ILE A 128 -4.47 3.16 1.36
CA ILE A 128 -5.47 2.27 2.00
C ILE A 128 -4.82 1.00 2.57
N GLY A 129 -3.70 0.54 2.00
CA GLY A 129 -2.91 -0.59 2.51
C GLY A 129 -2.26 -0.34 3.88
N ILE A 130 -2.10 0.92 4.29
CA ILE A 130 -1.59 1.31 5.62
C ILE A 130 -2.57 0.94 6.76
N GLN A 131 -3.79 0.53 6.44
CA GLN A 131 -4.83 0.20 7.43
C GLN A 131 -5.12 1.37 8.38
N LEU A 132 -5.60 2.48 7.82
CA LEU A 132 -5.92 3.73 8.51
C LEU A 132 -7.18 3.60 9.40
N ASP A 133 -7.20 2.66 10.33
CA ASP A 133 -8.35 2.32 11.14
C ASP A 133 -8.88 3.52 11.96
N LYS A 134 -8.05 4.20 12.74
CA LYS A 134 -8.48 5.38 13.50
C LYS A 134 -8.80 6.59 12.64
N PRO A 135 -7.92 7.02 11.69
CA PRO A 135 -8.29 8.06 10.75
C PRO A 135 -9.60 7.78 10.02
N TYR A 136 -9.85 6.52 9.66
CA TYR A 136 -11.08 6.10 9.04
C TYR A 136 -12.31 6.21 9.96
N SER A 137 -12.21 5.79 11.23
CA SER A 137 -13.31 5.96 12.20
C SER A 137 -13.64 7.44 12.43
N PHE A 138 -12.63 8.31 12.41
CA PHE A 138 -12.82 9.75 12.51
C PHE A 138 -13.56 10.33 11.31
N LEU A 139 -13.27 9.84 10.12
CA LEU A 139 -13.98 10.24 8.92
C LEU A 139 -15.46 9.77 8.91
N LYS A 140 -15.74 8.63 9.57
CA LYS A 140 -17.10 8.10 9.72
C LYS A 140 -17.95 8.75 10.82
N ASP A 141 -17.37 9.57 11.70
CA ASP A 141 -18.00 10.05 12.96
C ASP A 141 -18.50 8.89 13.85
N SER A 142 -17.88 7.72 13.75
CA SER A 142 -18.26 6.57 14.55
C SER A 142 -17.29 6.35 15.70
N SER A 143 -17.83 6.17 16.90
CA SER A 143 -17.05 5.72 18.04
C SER A 143 -16.78 4.21 17.99
N GLU A 144 -17.54 3.48 17.19
CA GLU A 144 -17.37 2.06 16.97
C GLU A 144 -16.56 1.82 15.70
N ILE A 145 -15.38 1.30 15.88
CA ILE A 145 -14.51 0.85 14.83
C ILE A 145 -14.95 -0.55 14.43
N SER A 146 -15.95 -0.68 13.58
CA SER A 146 -16.11 -1.90 12.81
C SER A 146 -15.18 -1.81 11.59
N LEU A 147 -13.91 -2.08 11.83
CA LEU A 147 -13.00 -2.30 10.71
C LEU A 147 -13.35 -3.63 10.04
N PRO A 148 -13.10 -3.73 8.73
CA PRO A 148 -12.91 -5.04 8.16
C PRO A 148 -11.93 -5.79 9.05
N THR A 149 -12.28 -6.99 9.44
CA THR A 149 -11.47 -7.88 10.29
C THR A 149 -10.01 -7.72 9.92
N LYS A 150 -9.14 -7.44 10.90
CA LYS A 150 -7.70 -7.25 10.67
C LYS A 150 -7.23 -8.41 9.79
N GLN A 151 -7.04 -8.13 8.52
CA GLN A 151 -6.56 -9.11 7.57
C GLN A 151 -5.09 -9.38 7.90
N GLY A 152 -4.77 -10.62 8.06
CA GLY A 152 -3.42 -11.05 8.32
C GLY A 152 -2.84 -11.78 7.11
N SER A 153 -1.69 -12.39 7.30
CA SER A 153 -1.04 -13.25 6.32
C SER A 153 -0.06 -14.15 7.05
N ASN A 154 0.30 -15.27 6.43
CA ASN A 154 1.36 -16.13 6.92
C ASN A 154 2.43 -16.28 5.83
N ALA A 155 3.69 -16.20 6.22
CA ALA A 155 4.83 -16.52 5.37
C ALA A 155 5.83 -17.34 6.19
N ILE A 156 6.18 -18.53 5.72
CA ILE A 156 7.05 -19.45 6.42
C ILE A 156 8.16 -19.87 5.49
N ALA A 157 9.41 -19.59 5.88
CA ALA A 157 10.60 -20.11 5.20
C ALA A 157 11.28 -21.17 6.05
N ILE A 158 11.69 -22.26 5.42
CA ILE A 158 12.45 -23.35 6.03
C ILE A 158 13.76 -23.51 5.27
N GLY A 159 14.87 -23.45 5.98
CA GLY A 159 16.19 -23.62 5.41
C GLY A 159 16.54 -25.10 5.13
N PRO A 160 17.61 -25.37 4.34
CA PRO A 160 17.94 -26.71 3.82
C PRO A 160 18.22 -27.75 4.90
N LYS A 161 18.70 -27.34 6.08
CA LYS A 161 19.00 -28.28 7.18
C LYS A 161 17.74 -28.89 7.80
N ARG A 162 16.59 -28.20 7.71
CA ARG A 162 15.28 -28.68 8.22
C ARG A 162 14.40 -29.27 7.13
N SER A 163 14.68 -28.96 5.87
CA SER A 163 13.91 -29.47 4.73
C SER A 163 14.28 -30.91 4.40
N ALA A 164 13.29 -31.75 4.12
CA ALA A 164 13.51 -33.11 3.65
C ALA A 164 14.16 -33.14 2.26
N THR A 165 13.86 -32.14 1.43
CA THR A 165 14.44 -31.99 0.08
C THR A 165 15.88 -31.48 0.08
N LYS A 166 16.38 -30.99 1.24
CA LYS A 166 17.67 -30.31 1.40
C LYS A 166 17.76 -28.97 0.65
N HIS A 167 16.61 -28.43 0.25
CA HIS A 167 16.48 -27.10 -0.35
C HIS A 167 15.61 -26.20 0.52
N ALA A 168 15.80 -24.89 0.38
CA ALA A 168 14.92 -23.92 1.04
C ALA A 168 13.50 -24.03 0.50
N LEU A 169 12.52 -23.87 1.40
CA LEU A 169 11.10 -23.90 1.07
C LEU A 169 10.43 -22.61 1.58
N LEU A 170 9.53 -22.06 0.80
CA LEU A 170 8.69 -20.92 1.19
C LEU A 170 7.22 -21.29 1.03
N ALA A 171 6.44 -21.11 2.09
CA ALA A 171 4.98 -21.17 2.06
C ALA A 171 4.42 -19.77 2.34
N ILE A 172 3.44 -19.35 1.54
CA ILE A 172 2.79 -18.04 1.64
C ILE A 172 1.29 -18.25 1.70
N SER A 173 0.62 -17.56 2.63
CA SER A 173 -0.84 -17.59 2.76
C SER A 173 -1.36 -16.20 3.10
N PRO A 174 -1.68 -15.37 2.11
CA PRO A 174 -2.30 -14.08 2.33
C PRO A 174 -3.78 -14.27 2.72
N HIS A 175 -4.24 -13.53 3.74
CA HIS A 175 -5.63 -13.53 4.17
C HIS A 175 -6.29 -12.23 3.72
N GLN A 176 -6.45 -12.08 2.42
CA GLN A 176 -7.08 -10.93 1.78
C GLN A 176 -8.53 -11.23 1.39
N THR A 177 -9.28 -10.19 1.04
CA THR A 177 -10.62 -10.32 0.48
C THR A 177 -10.55 -10.99 -0.89
N ILE A 178 -11.59 -11.77 -1.23
CA ILE A 178 -11.70 -12.41 -2.54
C ILE A 178 -12.14 -11.39 -3.60
N GLU A 179 -12.81 -10.32 -3.18
CA GLU A 179 -13.33 -9.24 -4.02
C GLU A 179 -12.82 -7.88 -3.54
N GLY A 180 -12.83 -6.89 -4.42
CA GLY A 180 -12.52 -5.49 -4.11
C GLY A 180 -11.03 -5.16 -4.23
N PRO A 181 -10.61 -3.99 -3.69
CA PRO A 181 -9.30 -3.39 -3.99
C PRO A 181 -8.08 -4.24 -3.63
N PHE A 182 -8.23 -5.21 -2.73
CA PHE A 182 -7.15 -6.09 -2.29
C PHE A 182 -7.31 -7.55 -2.73
N SER A 183 -8.23 -7.82 -3.67
CA SER A 183 -8.33 -9.14 -4.30
C SER A 183 -7.05 -9.47 -5.07
N PHE A 184 -6.55 -10.67 -4.92
CA PHE A 184 -5.39 -11.14 -5.68
C PHE A 184 -5.82 -11.73 -7.01
N TYR A 185 -5.08 -11.37 -8.06
CA TYR A 185 -5.21 -11.92 -9.39
C TYR A 185 -3.93 -12.66 -9.76
N GLU A 186 -4.04 -13.96 -9.98
CA GLU A 186 -2.90 -14.82 -10.29
C GLU A 186 -2.52 -14.69 -11.76
N VAL A 187 -1.22 -14.60 -12.04
CA VAL A 187 -0.67 -14.52 -13.40
C VAL A 187 0.65 -15.28 -13.51
N HIS A 188 0.89 -15.84 -14.67
CA HIS A 188 2.17 -16.41 -15.04
C HIS A 188 2.69 -15.74 -16.31
N VAL A 189 3.96 -15.32 -16.30
CA VAL A 189 4.57 -14.52 -17.36
C VAL A 189 5.92 -15.09 -17.76
N VAL A 190 6.12 -15.29 -19.07
CA VAL A 190 7.41 -15.66 -19.67
C VAL A 190 7.92 -14.50 -20.51
N LEU A 191 9.10 -13.97 -20.16
CA LEU A 191 9.74 -12.81 -20.79
C LEU A 191 10.95 -13.26 -21.59
N LYS A 192 10.87 -13.20 -22.94
CA LYS A 192 11.89 -13.76 -23.84
C LYS A 192 13.18 -12.95 -23.88
N GLU A 193 13.07 -11.62 -23.89
CA GLU A 193 14.24 -10.72 -23.90
C GLU A 193 14.98 -10.73 -22.58
N GLU A 194 14.25 -10.64 -21.46
CA GLU A 194 14.80 -10.69 -20.11
C GLU A 194 15.24 -12.11 -19.67
N LYS A 195 14.84 -13.14 -20.44
CA LYS A 195 15.06 -14.55 -20.10
C LYS A 195 14.58 -14.88 -18.68
N CYS A 196 13.42 -14.36 -18.34
CA CYS A 196 12.82 -14.44 -17.03
C CYS A 196 11.42 -15.03 -17.11
N GLU A 197 11.09 -15.86 -16.14
CA GLU A 197 9.77 -16.42 -15.93
C GLU A 197 9.31 -16.02 -14.54
N ILE A 198 8.09 -15.47 -14.43
CA ILE A 198 7.58 -14.92 -13.18
C ILE A 198 6.17 -15.47 -12.98
N HIS A 199 5.91 -15.99 -11.77
CA HIS A 199 4.58 -16.49 -11.39
C HIS A 199 4.20 -15.90 -10.02
N GLY A 200 2.96 -15.44 -9.88
CA GLY A 200 2.45 -14.92 -8.61
C GLY A 200 1.21 -14.07 -8.77
N PHE A 201 1.03 -13.17 -7.82
CA PHE A 201 -0.21 -12.43 -7.64
C PHE A 201 0.00 -10.92 -7.83
N ILE A 202 -0.91 -10.30 -8.57
CA ILE A 202 -1.02 -8.85 -8.71
C ILE A 202 -2.27 -8.33 -7.98
N LEU A 203 -2.36 -7.01 -7.80
CA LEU A 203 -3.53 -6.33 -7.25
C LEU A 203 -4.24 -5.51 -8.34
N PRO A 204 -5.54 -5.17 -8.19
CA PRO A 204 -6.25 -4.30 -9.12
C PRO A 204 -5.53 -2.96 -9.35
N CYS A 205 -5.61 -2.43 -10.56
CA CYS A 205 -4.88 -1.25 -11.03
C CYS A 205 -3.34 -1.37 -10.99
N THR A 206 -2.80 -2.59 -10.80
CA THR A 206 -1.36 -2.85 -10.85
C THR A 206 -1.00 -3.91 -11.89
N PHE A 207 0.28 -4.10 -12.10
CA PHE A 207 0.83 -5.08 -13.05
C PHE A 207 2.09 -5.75 -12.49
N VAL A 208 2.41 -5.46 -11.24
CA VAL A 208 3.62 -5.97 -10.60
C VAL A 208 3.27 -7.16 -9.72
N ILE A 209 4.11 -8.18 -9.75
CA ILE A 209 3.94 -9.36 -8.89
C ILE A 209 4.24 -8.97 -7.45
N PHE A 210 3.21 -8.93 -6.63
CA PHE A 210 3.27 -8.54 -5.23
C PHE A 210 3.86 -9.65 -4.35
N MET A 211 3.48 -10.89 -4.62
CA MET A 211 4.02 -12.12 -4.02
C MET A 211 4.16 -13.18 -5.10
N GLY A 212 5.25 -13.91 -5.10
CA GLY A 212 5.47 -14.93 -6.14
C GLY A 212 6.90 -15.43 -6.22
N THR A 213 7.27 -15.87 -7.41
CA THR A 213 8.61 -16.37 -7.72
C THR A 213 9.02 -15.99 -9.15
N ASN A 214 10.32 -15.81 -9.34
CA ASN A 214 10.94 -15.74 -10.68
C ASN A 214 11.93 -16.89 -10.91
N PHE A 215 11.76 -17.99 -10.15
CA PHE A 215 12.61 -19.19 -10.15
C PHE A 215 14.07 -18.98 -9.72
N ASN A 216 14.52 -17.75 -9.53
CA ASN A 216 15.79 -17.43 -8.85
C ASN A 216 15.55 -17.08 -7.38
N ILE A 217 14.46 -16.37 -7.12
CA ILE A 217 13.97 -16.02 -5.79
C ILE A 217 12.48 -16.33 -5.68
N ALA A 218 12.01 -16.56 -4.46
CA ALA A 218 10.59 -16.51 -4.13
C ALA A 218 10.38 -15.56 -2.96
N TRP A 219 9.27 -14.82 -2.96
CA TRP A 219 8.97 -13.83 -1.94
C TRP A 219 7.51 -13.84 -1.55
N GLY A 220 7.27 -13.67 -0.26
CA GLY A 220 5.97 -13.42 0.33
C GLY A 220 6.01 -12.22 1.25
N SER A 221 4.88 -11.60 1.48
CA SER A 221 4.76 -10.48 2.41
C SER A 221 3.66 -10.72 3.44
N THR A 222 3.85 -10.15 4.63
CA THR A 222 2.84 -10.12 5.68
C THR A 222 2.66 -8.69 6.16
N ALA A 223 1.47 -8.34 6.66
CA ALA A 223 1.27 -7.03 7.28
C ALA A 223 2.07 -6.94 8.59
N SER A 224 2.85 -5.87 8.75
CA SER A 224 3.73 -5.69 9.91
C SER A 224 3.18 -4.77 10.99
N TYR A 225 2.14 -3.99 10.69
CA TYR A 225 1.47 -3.05 11.60
C TYR A 225 2.39 -2.05 12.34
N PRO A 226 3.38 -1.44 11.68
CA PRO A 226 4.18 -0.38 12.29
C PRO A 226 3.33 0.87 12.54
N GLU A 227 3.92 1.88 13.20
CA GLU A 227 3.24 3.16 13.42
C GLU A 227 3.25 4.02 12.14
N MET A 228 2.30 3.73 11.24
CA MET A 228 2.21 4.34 9.90
C MET A 228 1.55 5.71 9.88
N TYR A 229 0.89 6.10 10.96
CA TYR A 229 0.28 7.41 11.13
C TYR A 229 0.35 7.85 12.58
N ASN A 230 0.33 9.16 12.79
CA ASN A 230 0.24 9.76 14.09
C ASN A 230 -0.98 10.66 14.18
N ILE A 231 -1.63 10.66 15.34
CA ILE A 231 -2.78 11.52 15.62
C ILE A 231 -2.41 12.45 16.76
N TYR A 232 -2.58 13.74 16.55
CA TYR A 232 -2.31 14.76 17.55
C TYR A 232 -3.59 15.54 17.84
N ARG A 233 -3.90 15.74 19.13
CA ARG A 233 -4.94 16.69 19.52
C ARG A 233 -4.41 18.11 19.31
N VAL A 234 -5.21 18.99 18.69
CA VAL A 234 -4.82 20.38 18.41
C VAL A 234 -5.86 21.36 18.90
N ASP A 235 -5.39 22.48 19.47
CA ASP A 235 -6.25 23.58 19.93
C ASP A 235 -6.40 24.61 18.81
N VAL A 236 -7.49 24.49 18.05
CA VAL A 236 -7.77 25.35 16.89
C VAL A 236 -8.36 26.68 17.33
N ILE A 237 -7.74 27.75 16.89
CA ILE A 237 -8.17 29.15 17.10
C ILE A 237 -8.80 29.63 15.80
N LYS A 238 -10.06 30.06 15.87
CA LYS A 238 -10.79 30.70 14.76
C LYS A 238 -10.94 32.19 15.03
N LYS A 239 -10.43 33.03 14.13
CA LYS A 239 -10.57 34.49 14.23
C LYS A 239 -11.19 35.07 12.97
N ILE A 240 -12.20 35.93 13.14
CA ILE A 240 -12.80 36.68 12.05
C ILE A 240 -11.70 37.48 11.34
N GLY A 241 -11.61 37.34 10.01
CA GLY A 241 -10.61 38.02 9.19
C GLY A 241 -9.20 37.40 9.18
N SER A 242 -8.89 36.43 10.08
CA SER A 242 -7.58 35.76 10.14
C SER A 242 -7.62 34.26 9.83
N GLY A 243 -8.82 33.71 9.59
CA GLY A 243 -9.02 32.28 9.35
C GLY A 243 -8.83 31.40 10.60
N ALA A 244 -8.63 30.11 10.38
CA ALA A 244 -8.35 29.13 11.42
C ALA A 244 -6.84 28.80 11.48
N PHE A 245 -6.34 28.54 12.69
CA PHE A 245 -4.95 28.16 12.91
C PHE A 245 -4.78 27.47 14.28
N PHE A 246 -3.65 26.83 14.51
CA PHE A 246 -3.18 26.46 15.86
C PHE A 246 -1.75 26.96 16.07
N LEU A 247 -1.30 26.98 17.32
CA LEU A 247 0.04 27.43 17.68
C LEU A 247 0.95 26.22 17.92
N LEU A 248 2.14 26.23 17.35
CA LEU A 248 3.22 25.30 17.67
C LEU A 248 4.39 26.13 18.24
N GLY A 249 4.52 26.14 19.57
CA GLY A 249 5.32 27.18 20.23
C GLY A 249 4.78 28.56 19.89
N ASP A 250 5.63 29.44 19.36
CA ASP A 250 5.25 30.79 18.91
C ASP A 250 4.80 30.80 17.43
N GLU A 251 4.97 29.70 16.70
CA GLU A 251 4.61 29.65 15.29
C GLU A 251 3.13 29.42 15.09
N LYS A 252 2.56 30.18 14.16
CA LYS A 252 1.16 30.09 13.75
C LYS A 252 1.03 29.17 12.54
N ILE A 253 0.45 27.99 12.75
CA ILE A 253 0.19 27.01 11.68
C ILE A 253 -1.20 27.28 11.10
N ALA A 254 -1.25 27.80 9.88
CA ALA A 254 -2.50 28.11 9.18
C ALA A 254 -3.27 26.84 8.81
N LEU A 255 -4.60 26.91 8.91
CA LEU A 255 -5.54 25.86 8.55
C LEU A 255 -6.43 26.35 7.41
N TYR A 256 -6.46 25.61 6.32
CA TYR A 256 -7.25 25.88 5.13
C TYR A 256 -8.47 24.96 5.12
N GLU A 257 -9.66 25.53 5.25
CA GLU A 257 -10.89 24.76 5.30
C GLU A 257 -11.21 24.12 3.93
N VAL A 258 -11.55 22.85 3.97
CA VAL A 258 -12.03 22.07 2.82
C VAL A 258 -13.44 21.60 3.12
N ASN A 259 -14.38 21.99 2.29
CA ASN A 259 -15.77 21.55 2.36
C ASN A 259 -15.98 20.45 1.30
N TYR A 260 -15.89 19.20 1.71
CA TYR A 260 -16.17 18.06 0.87
C TYR A 260 -17.66 17.92 0.65
N ARG A 261 -18.07 17.85 -0.60
CA ARG A 261 -19.47 17.65 -1.01
C ARG A 261 -19.49 16.60 -2.10
N ASN A 262 -20.21 15.53 -1.83
CA ASN A 262 -20.38 14.42 -2.78
C ASN A 262 -21.75 13.78 -2.53
N TYR A 263 -22.08 12.75 -3.27
CA TYR A 263 -23.24 11.91 -3.03
C TYR A 263 -22.91 10.45 -3.31
N THR A 264 -23.66 9.54 -2.69
CA THR A 264 -23.70 8.13 -3.07
C THR A 264 -25.11 7.78 -3.56
N LYS A 265 -25.26 6.62 -4.17
CA LYS A 265 -26.57 6.12 -4.60
C LYS A 265 -26.98 4.95 -3.72
N LEU A 266 -27.76 5.20 -2.66
CA LEU A 266 -28.29 4.13 -1.82
C LEU A 266 -29.11 3.14 -2.68
N TYR A 267 -28.82 1.85 -2.51
CA TYR A 267 -29.41 0.77 -3.31
C TYR A 267 -29.20 0.98 -4.82
N GLY A 268 -28.10 1.63 -5.20
CA GLY A 268 -27.78 1.92 -6.60
C GLY A 268 -28.68 2.95 -7.30
N LYS A 269 -29.66 3.55 -6.61
CA LYS A 269 -30.72 4.38 -7.23
C LYS A 269 -30.95 5.73 -6.58
N ILE A 270 -30.96 5.80 -5.24
CA ILE A 270 -31.40 7.00 -4.51
C ILE A 270 -30.19 7.86 -4.17
N PRO A 271 -30.03 9.08 -4.73
CA PRO A 271 -28.94 9.97 -4.37
C PRO A 271 -29.01 10.32 -2.87
N TYR A 272 -27.93 10.05 -2.14
CA TYR A 272 -27.75 10.41 -0.75
C TYR A 272 -26.55 11.34 -0.61
N PRO A 273 -26.73 12.61 -0.18
CA PRO A 273 -25.65 13.57 -0.11
C PRO A 273 -24.72 13.28 1.05
N ILE A 274 -23.42 13.51 0.81
CA ILE A 274 -22.34 13.38 1.80
C ILE A 274 -21.68 14.76 1.94
N PHE A 275 -21.67 15.27 3.17
CA PHE A 275 -21.02 16.52 3.51
C PHE A 275 -20.02 16.29 4.63
N LYS A 276 -18.77 16.72 4.43
CA LYS A 276 -17.73 16.71 5.46
C LYS A 276 -16.91 17.99 5.37
N SER A 277 -16.49 18.51 6.51
CA SER A 277 -15.56 19.63 6.58
C SER A 277 -14.32 19.22 7.36
N PHE A 278 -13.17 19.57 6.83
CA PHE A 278 -11.88 19.33 7.45
C PHE A 278 -10.91 20.46 7.06
N TYR A 279 -9.72 20.46 7.62
CA TYR A 279 -8.71 21.47 7.32
C TYR A 279 -7.45 20.81 6.78
N ARG A 280 -6.76 21.52 5.89
CA ARG A 280 -5.39 21.19 5.46
C ARG A 280 -4.40 22.14 6.11
N SER A 281 -3.22 21.62 6.46
CA SER A 281 -2.08 22.42 6.92
C SER A 281 -0.78 21.88 6.32
N LYS A 282 0.32 22.63 6.50
CA LYS A 282 1.66 22.17 6.09
C LYS A 282 2.13 20.92 6.84
N LEU A 283 1.53 20.59 7.99
CA LEU A 283 1.96 19.49 8.87
C LEU A 283 1.07 18.25 8.78
N GLY A 284 -0.08 18.35 8.13
CA GLY A 284 -1.06 17.26 8.00
C GLY A 284 -2.48 17.81 7.91
N ASN A 285 -3.45 16.89 7.82
CA ASN A 285 -4.86 17.25 7.74
C ASN A 285 -5.51 17.20 9.12
N VAL A 286 -6.43 18.15 9.36
CA VAL A 286 -7.10 18.29 10.67
C VAL A 286 -8.59 18.07 10.51
N ILE A 287 -9.14 17.18 11.33
CA ILE A 287 -10.57 16.89 11.39
C ILE A 287 -11.13 17.24 12.78
N SER A 288 -12.38 17.68 12.83
CA SER A 288 -13.09 17.93 14.09
C SER A 288 -14.07 16.79 14.37
N ILE A 289 -14.03 16.24 15.59
CA ILE A 289 -14.98 15.23 16.09
C ILE A 289 -15.50 15.73 17.44
N ASN A 290 -16.80 15.92 17.55
CA ASN A 290 -17.44 16.42 18.77
C ASN A 290 -16.78 17.71 19.32
N GLY A 291 -16.35 18.59 18.41
CA GLY A 291 -15.72 19.87 18.77
C GLY A 291 -14.23 19.77 19.15
N ILE A 292 -13.64 18.58 19.18
CA ILE A 292 -12.21 18.37 19.39
C ILE A 292 -11.54 18.22 18.03
N TYR A 293 -10.39 18.85 17.87
CA TYR A 293 -9.62 18.82 16.61
C TYR A 293 -8.45 17.85 16.69
N TYR A 294 -8.28 17.06 15.63
CA TYR A 294 -7.23 16.07 15.51
C TYR A 294 -6.45 16.27 14.22
N LEU A 295 -5.14 16.49 14.33
CA LEU A 295 -4.22 16.49 13.20
C LEU A 295 -3.78 15.05 12.94
N ILE A 296 -3.90 14.63 11.68
CA ILE A 296 -3.47 13.30 11.22
C ILE A 296 -2.25 13.48 10.33
N ASP A 297 -1.14 12.89 10.77
CA ASP A 297 0.12 12.84 10.03
C ASP A 297 0.33 11.42 9.49
N ILE A 298 0.53 11.31 8.18
CA ILE A 298 1.00 10.08 7.52
C ILE A 298 2.41 10.38 7.00
N PRO A 299 3.45 9.87 7.67
CA PRO A 299 4.84 10.22 7.34
C PRO A 299 5.24 9.98 5.89
N MET A 300 4.64 8.96 5.27
CA MET A 300 4.99 8.50 3.93
C MET A 300 4.10 9.02 2.82
N LEU A 301 3.07 9.82 3.15
CA LEU A 301 2.16 10.39 2.16
C LEU A 301 2.91 11.18 1.07
N GLY A 302 2.79 10.74 -0.18
CA GLY A 302 3.48 11.34 -1.32
C GLY A 302 5.01 11.20 -1.32
N LYS A 303 5.59 10.34 -0.47
CA LYS A 303 7.06 10.18 -0.31
C LYS A 303 7.56 8.76 -0.57
N GLN A 304 6.72 7.84 -0.96
CA GLN A 304 7.07 6.46 -1.29
C GLN A 304 6.26 5.97 -2.48
N PHE A 305 6.78 4.94 -3.15
CA PHE A 305 6.08 4.24 -4.20
C PHE A 305 6.53 2.76 -4.23
N GLY A 306 5.83 1.94 -3.46
CA GLY A 306 6.17 0.54 -3.23
C GLY A 306 6.01 -0.32 -4.48
N PHE A 307 5.04 -0.03 -5.35
CA PHE A 307 4.83 -0.83 -6.56
C PHE A 307 6.03 -0.84 -7.51
N GLN A 308 6.80 0.26 -7.61
CA GLN A 308 8.06 0.22 -8.34
C GLN A 308 9.07 -0.70 -7.65
N GLN A 309 9.14 -0.68 -6.31
CA GLN A 309 10.03 -1.59 -5.58
C GLN A 309 9.62 -3.06 -5.77
N ALA A 310 8.30 -3.37 -5.86
CA ALA A 310 7.82 -4.71 -6.17
C ALA A 310 8.22 -5.17 -7.59
N TYR A 311 8.14 -4.27 -8.57
CA TYR A 311 8.67 -4.52 -9.91
C TYR A 311 10.15 -4.88 -9.88
N GLU A 312 10.96 -4.05 -9.20
CA GLU A 312 12.40 -4.28 -9.09
C GLU A 312 12.72 -5.57 -8.29
N LEU A 313 11.87 -5.93 -7.30
CA LEU A 313 12.01 -7.17 -6.55
C LEU A 313 11.81 -8.38 -7.46
N SER A 314 10.82 -8.34 -8.35
CA SER A 314 10.55 -9.43 -9.29
C SER A 314 11.68 -9.69 -10.29
N LEU A 315 12.67 -8.78 -10.39
CA LEU A 315 13.87 -8.92 -11.24
C LEU A 315 15.13 -9.29 -10.45
N CYS A 316 15.06 -9.43 -9.13
CA CYS A 316 16.20 -9.89 -8.34
C CYS A 316 16.49 -11.37 -8.62
N ASP A 317 17.77 -11.77 -8.56
CA ASP A 317 18.23 -13.13 -8.83
C ASP A 317 18.90 -13.81 -7.63
N ASN A 318 19.02 -13.09 -6.50
CA ASN A 318 19.60 -13.59 -5.25
C ASN A 318 19.20 -12.72 -4.04
N ILE A 319 19.38 -13.25 -2.85
CA ILE A 319 19.00 -12.62 -1.58
C ILE A 319 19.79 -11.33 -1.29
N ASP A 320 21.02 -11.19 -1.71
CA ASP A 320 21.80 -9.96 -1.48
C ASP A 320 21.20 -8.76 -2.25
N LYS A 321 20.74 -8.99 -3.49
CA LYS A 321 20.01 -7.96 -4.25
C LYS A 321 18.68 -7.63 -3.60
N VAL A 322 17.94 -8.64 -3.12
CA VAL A 322 16.68 -8.46 -2.38
C VAL A 322 16.94 -7.62 -1.12
N LYS A 323 17.92 -7.99 -0.29
CA LYS A 323 18.27 -7.26 0.94
C LYS A 323 18.63 -5.79 0.65
N LYS A 324 19.42 -5.54 -0.38
CA LYS A 324 19.79 -4.17 -0.81
C LYS A 324 18.56 -3.37 -1.26
N LEU A 325 17.66 -4.00 -2.01
CA LEU A 325 16.44 -3.37 -2.52
C LEU A 325 15.48 -3.03 -1.38
N LEU A 326 15.18 -3.98 -0.50
CA LEU A 326 14.23 -3.80 0.59
C LEU A 326 14.67 -2.73 1.60
N ARG A 327 15.98 -2.49 1.76
CA ARG A 327 16.50 -1.37 2.57
C ARG A 327 16.08 0.02 2.07
N ARG A 328 15.50 0.15 0.87
CA ARG A 328 14.92 1.40 0.38
C ARG A 328 13.57 1.73 1.04
N THR A 329 12.93 0.74 1.69
CA THR A 329 11.69 0.90 2.48
C THR A 329 10.56 1.62 1.76
N GLN A 330 10.32 1.26 0.50
CA GLN A 330 9.20 1.83 -0.25
C GLN A 330 7.87 1.18 0.15
N TYR A 331 7.87 -0.09 0.60
CA TYR A 331 6.75 -0.73 1.30
C TYR A 331 6.98 -0.64 2.81
N SER A 332 6.48 0.41 3.44
CA SER A 332 6.78 0.71 4.83
C SER A 332 5.82 0.06 5.86
N TYR A 333 4.96 -0.86 5.43
CA TYR A 333 3.97 -1.55 6.28
C TYR A 333 3.97 -3.07 6.09
N LEU A 334 5.01 -3.60 5.44
CA LEU A 334 5.11 -5.02 5.14
C LEU A 334 6.40 -5.62 5.71
N ASP A 335 6.27 -6.86 6.15
CA ASP A 335 7.37 -7.78 6.34
C ASP A 335 7.52 -8.65 5.12
N PHE A 336 8.75 -8.92 4.71
CA PHE A 336 9.06 -9.83 3.61
C PHE A 336 9.77 -11.06 4.11
N VAL A 337 9.33 -12.21 3.62
CA VAL A 337 10.02 -13.50 3.76
C VAL A 337 10.40 -13.97 2.36
N CYS A 338 11.69 -14.15 2.15
CA CYS A 338 12.24 -14.49 0.83
C CYS A 338 13.18 -15.69 0.92
N ILE A 339 13.24 -16.44 -0.15
CA ILE A 339 14.26 -17.47 -0.36
C ILE A 339 14.88 -17.30 -1.74
N ASP A 340 16.07 -17.89 -1.96
CA ASP A 340 16.65 -17.94 -3.30
C ASP A 340 17.11 -19.37 -3.69
N LYS A 341 17.53 -19.49 -4.94
CA LYS A 341 18.02 -20.75 -5.52
C LYS A 341 19.34 -21.28 -4.91
N TYR A 342 19.96 -20.47 -4.04
CA TYR A 342 21.18 -20.84 -3.30
C TYR A 342 20.86 -21.34 -1.89
N ASP A 343 19.56 -21.50 -1.58
CA ASP A 343 19.04 -21.98 -0.31
C ASP A 343 19.16 -20.95 0.84
N ASP A 344 19.38 -19.67 0.51
CA ASP A 344 19.35 -18.59 1.48
C ASP A 344 17.89 -18.25 1.85
N ILE A 345 17.64 -18.00 3.15
CA ILE A 345 16.35 -17.57 3.67
C ILE A 345 16.50 -16.20 4.37
N LEU A 346 15.62 -15.25 4.04
CA LEU A 346 15.65 -13.89 4.54
C LEU A 346 14.31 -13.47 5.13
N PHE A 347 14.34 -12.84 6.31
CA PHE A 347 13.28 -11.98 6.80
C PHE A 347 13.71 -10.52 6.71
N ALA A 348 12.81 -9.65 6.28
CA ALA A 348 13.02 -8.22 6.23
C ALA A 348 11.80 -7.47 6.74
N HIS A 349 11.94 -6.76 7.86
CA HIS A 349 10.92 -5.84 8.32
C HIS A 349 11.11 -4.48 7.63
N CYS A 350 10.12 -4.07 6.83
CA CYS A 350 10.16 -2.84 6.07
C CYS A 350 9.23 -1.80 6.71
N SER A 351 9.68 -1.12 7.75
CA SER A 351 8.96 0.00 8.34
C SER A 351 9.71 1.32 8.18
N LYS A 352 8.97 2.42 8.22
CA LYS A 352 9.53 3.77 8.21
C LYS A 352 8.76 4.62 9.20
N GLU A 353 9.05 4.42 10.46
CA GLU A 353 8.42 5.10 11.58
C GLU A 353 9.16 6.37 11.94
N ARG A 354 8.43 7.36 12.46
CA ARG A 354 9.04 8.57 13.02
C ARG A 354 9.83 8.24 14.29
N VAL A 355 10.98 8.89 14.44
CA VAL A 355 11.70 8.92 15.72
C VAL A 355 10.90 9.75 16.71
N LYS A 356 10.56 9.18 17.85
CA LYS A 356 9.91 9.84 18.97
C LYS A 356 10.95 10.32 19.98
N ASP A 357 10.75 11.52 20.54
CA ASP A 357 11.61 12.04 21.60
C ASP A 357 11.49 11.22 22.88
N ASP A 358 10.27 10.73 23.20
CA ASP A 358 10.02 9.77 24.26
C ASP A 358 9.53 8.44 23.65
N PRO A 359 10.23 7.33 23.85
CA PRO A 359 9.79 6.02 23.36
C PRO A 359 8.38 5.61 23.80
N LYS A 360 7.89 6.13 24.94
CA LYS A 360 6.52 5.87 25.42
C LYS A 360 5.46 6.46 24.50
N ASP A 361 5.80 7.46 23.70
CA ASP A 361 4.86 8.09 22.78
C ASP A 361 4.39 7.14 21.68
N HIS A 362 5.14 6.06 21.40
CA HIS A 362 4.71 5.00 20.48
C HIS A 362 3.46 4.24 20.97
N TYR A 363 3.17 4.29 22.26
CA TYR A 363 1.98 3.63 22.87
C TYR A 363 0.78 4.58 22.99
N ILE A 364 0.95 5.86 22.69
CA ILE A 364 -0.08 6.87 22.86
C ILE A 364 -0.89 6.99 21.58
N ASN A 365 -2.15 6.62 21.63
CA ASN A 365 -3.06 6.66 20.48
C ASN A 365 -3.33 8.08 19.94
N VAL A 366 -3.33 9.08 20.82
CA VAL A 366 -3.52 10.49 20.47
C VAL A 366 -2.51 11.33 21.27
N LEU A 367 -1.56 11.88 20.57
CA LEU A 367 -0.48 12.68 21.15
C LEU A 367 -0.93 14.12 21.45
N PRO A 368 -0.37 14.77 22.46
CA PRO A 368 -0.64 16.18 22.72
C PRO A 368 0.01 17.09 21.65
N GLN A 369 -0.49 18.32 21.53
CA GLN A 369 -0.08 19.29 20.49
C GLN A 369 1.43 19.58 20.48
N ASN A 370 2.09 19.64 21.65
CA ASN A 370 3.51 19.94 21.74
C ASN A 370 4.40 18.87 21.08
N LYS A 371 3.89 17.64 20.88
CA LYS A 371 4.59 16.57 20.17
C LYS A 371 4.57 16.72 18.64
N ILE A 372 3.79 17.64 18.10
CA ILE A 372 3.77 17.96 16.66
C ILE A 372 5.16 18.40 16.15
N ILE A 373 6.01 18.92 17.04
CA ILE A 373 7.39 19.28 16.69
C ILE A 373 8.18 18.11 16.07
N GLU A 374 7.81 16.86 16.37
CA GLU A 374 8.42 15.68 15.77
C GLU A 374 8.15 15.57 14.25
N ILE A 375 7.02 16.13 13.78
CA ILE A 375 6.73 16.22 12.34
C ILE A 375 7.71 17.17 11.65
N GLU A 376 8.00 18.32 12.27
CA GLU A 376 8.93 19.31 11.73
C GLU A 376 10.38 18.80 11.73
N LYS A 377 10.79 18.07 12.76
CA LYS A 377 12.10 17.39 12.80
C LYS A 377 12.28 16.42 11.64
N ASN A 378 11.20 15.83 11.14
CA ASN A 378 11.15 14.91 10.02
C ASN A 378 12.19 13.78 10.09
N LEU A 379 12.44 13.29 11.30
CA LEU A 379 13.38 12.21 11.57
C LEU A 379 12.67 10.86 11.53
N PHE A 380 13.30 9.91 10.87
CA PHE A 380 12.83 8.53 10.77
C PHE A 380 13.89 7.58 11.27
N TYR A 381 13.47 6.43 11.80
CA TYR A 381 14.40 5.33 11.99
C TYR A 381 14.98 4.96 10.63
N ASN A 382 16.31 4.97 10.56
CA ASN A 382 17.00 4.77 9.29
C ASN A 382 17.09 3.27 8.94
N ASN A 383 17.51 2.99 7.70
CA ASN A 383 17.63 1.63 7.17
C ASN A 383 18.59 0.72 7.95
N GLN A 384 19.48 1.28 8.80
CA GLN A 384 20.37 0.51 9.66
C GLN A 384 19.68 -0.01 10.92
N ASN A 385 18.52 0.57 11.26
CA ASN A 385 17.71 0.17 12.42
C ASN A 385 16.62 -0.86 12.07
N MET A 386 16.54 -1.27 10.81
CA MET A 386 15.56 -2.25 10.37
C MET A 386 15.97 -3.66 10.75
N VAL A 387 14.97 -4.48 11.06
CA VAL A 387 15.19 -5.90 11.35
C VAL A 387 15.38 -6.66 10.04
N PHE A 388 16.59 -7.15 9.83
CA PHE A 388 16.92 -8.09 8.75
C PHE A 388 17.53 -9.33 9.37
N LEU A 389 16.98 -10.48 9.04
CA LEU A 389 17.44 -11.78 9.53
C LEU A 389 17.76 -12.68 8.35
N LEU A 390 19.03 -13.02 8.21
CA LEU A 390 19.54 -13.89 7.14
C LEU A 390 20.02 -15.21 7.74
N ASN A 391 19.53 -16.32 7.23
CA ASN A 391 19.98 -17.67 7.56
C ASN A 391 20.12 -17.96 9.07
N PRO A 392 19.02 -17.82 9.87
CA PRO A 392 19.08 -18.09 11.29
C PRO A 392 19.56 -19.53 11.58
N GLU A 393 20.27 -19.72 12.68
CA GLU A 393 20.81 -21.06 13.05
C GLU A 393 19.71 -22.11 13.19
N CYS A 394 18.53 -21.72 13.68
CA CYS A 394 17.37 -22.59 13.78
C CYS A 394 16.76 -23.01 12.43
N GLN A 395 17.20 -22.39 11.32
CA GLN A 395 16.83 -22.75 9.94
C GLN A 395 15.33 -22.64 9.64
N TYR A 396 14.65 -21.67 10.24
CA TYR A 396 13.30 -21.28 9.89
C TYR A 396 13.01 -19.81 10.21
N ILE A 397 12.04 -19.28 9.48
CA ILE A 397 11.45 -17.95 9.67
C ILE A 397 9.93 -18.13 9.59
N VAL A 398 9.20 -17.60 10.55
CA VAL A 398 7.73 -17.62 10.59
C VAL A 398 7.23 -16.21 10.81
N SER A 399 6.59 -15.62 9.82
CA SER A 399 5.92 -14.34 9.93
C SER A 399 4.41 -14.55 9.83
N VAL A 400 3.70 -14.30 10.92
CA VAL A 400 2.23 -14.43 11.04
C VAL A 400 1.63 -13.14 11.60
N ASN A 401 2.22 -12.01 11.24
CA ASN A 401 1.88 -10.66 11.68
C ASN A 401 2.20 -10.36 13.16
N GLN A 402 3.08 -11.12 13.78
CA GLN A 402 3.63 -10.83 15.10
C GLN A 402 4.79 -9.83 15.00
N SER A 403 5.39 -9.51 16.15
CA SER A 403 6.58 -8.68 16.22
C SER A 403 7.72 -9.26 15.36
N PRO A 404 8.47 -8.43 14.61
CA PRO A 404 9.60 -8.88 13.80
C PRO A 404 10.74 -9.48 14.63
N PHE A 405 10.73 -9.29 15.95
CA PHE A 405 11.68 -9.93 16.89
C PHE A 405 11.26 -11.34 17.31
N MET A 406 10.09 -11.82 16.87
CA MET A 406 9.52 -13.12 17.23
C MET A 406 9.37 -14.06 16.04
N VAL A 407 10.05 -13.79 14.92
CA VAL A 407 9.92 -14.59 13.68
C VAL A 407 10.78 -15.86 13.67
N THR A 408 11.62 -16.04 14.68
CA THR A 408 12.54 -17.17 14.82
C THR A 408 13.02 -17.30 16.28
N ASP A 409 13.60 -18.43 16.65
CA ASP A 409 14.16 -18.69 18.00
C ASP A 409 15.58 -18.13 18.20
N THR A 410 15.99 -17.13 17.41
CA THR A 410 17.33 -16.52 17.53
C THR A 410 17.22 -15.09 18.05
N ASP A 411 18.20 -14.68 18.88
CA ASP A 411 18.36 -13.29 19.35
C ASP A 411 19.26 -12.45 18.44
N THR A 412 19.83 -13.03 17.38
CA THR A 412 20.76 -12.36 16.49
C THR A 412 20.06 -11.71 15.30
N TYR A 413 19.66 -10.47 15.50
CA TYR A 413 19.10 -9.63 14.44
C TYR A 413 20.14 -8.61 13.97
N ASP A 414 20.22 -8.39 12.65
CA ASP A 414 20.99 -7.29 12.04
C ASP A 414 20.27 -5.95 12.28
N CYS A 415 20.15 -5.58 13.57
CA CYS A 415 19.42 -4.39 13.99
C CYS A 415 20.00 -3.84 15.29
N LYS A 416 20.33 -2.55 15.29
CA LYS A 416 20.83 -1.82 16.48
C LYS A 416 19.68 -1.38 17.42
N TYR A 417 18.42 -1.47 16.99
CA TYR A 417 17.29 -0.98 17.72
C TYR A 417 16.41 -2.14 18.23
N LYS A 418 16.50 -2.40 19.53
CA LYS A 418 15.70 -3.43 20.21
C LYS A 418 14.46 -2.86 20.92
N GLY A 419 14.15 -1.57 20.72
CA GLY A 419 13.11 -0.88 21.48
C GLY A 419 11.78 -0.68 20.78
N LEU A 420 11.61 -1.14 19.53
CA LEU A 420 10.32 -1.12 18.83
C LEU A 420 9.41 -2.17 19.43
N ILE A 421 8.45 -1.73 20.22
CA ILE A 421 7.39 -2.60 20.73
C ILE A 421 6.19 -2.40 19.83
N TYR A 422 5.80 -3.46 19.15
CA TYR A 422 4.68 -3.45 18.22
C TYR A 422 3.36 -3.38 18.97
N ARG A 423 2.44 -2.53 18.51
CA ARG A 423 1.09 -2.37 19.08
C ARG A 423 0.29 -3.69 19.15
N ARG A 424 0.72 -4.71 18.40
CA ARG A 424 0.05 -6.00 18.37
C ARG A 424 0.44 -6.93 19.52
N ASP A 425 1.56 -6.68 20.16
CA ASP A 425 2.06 -7.48 21.31
C ASP A 425 1.39 -7.06 22.64
N HIS A 426 0.43 -6.11 22.56
CA HIS A 426 -0.42 -5.61 23.65
C HIS A 426 -1.92 -5.70 23.23
#